data_f3255225df4b17bae55ecdbfe30ce2c6
#
_entry.id   f3255225df4b17bae55ecdbfe30ce2c6
#
_cell.length_a   1.000
_cell.length_b   1.000
_cell.length_c   1.000
_cell.angle_alpha   90.00
_cell.angle_beta   90.00
_cell.angle_gamma   90.00
#
_symmetry.space_group_name_H-M   'P 1'
#
loop_
_entity.id
_entity.type
_entity.pdbx_description
1 polymer ?
#
loop_
_entity_poly.entity_id
_entity_poly.type
_entity_poly.pdbx_seq_one_letter_code
_entity_poly.pdbx_strand_id
1 'polypeptide(L)'
;MNKSILTAVIAGLIGYGSAFAQLTASQAFVEAPRSVLPLLDRNARLDMLDYFNGGLTTKTSNKLNGSSAVTAVSPEQIAVQMTDASTCHMAVIPAANDTLVAVITTIATPAPDSKMTVYSSDFARDLTSSVFSKPTLRDWVTDGSSLATV
;
A
#
# COMPACT_ATOMS: atom_id res chain seq x y z
N MET A 1 -7.94 69.77 -18.84
CA MET A 1 -8.29 68.42 -19.34
C MET A 1 -7.39 67.39 -18.68
N ASN A 2 -7.83 66.87 -17.56
CA ASN A 2 -7.05 65.86 -16.83
C ASN A 2 -7.59 64.48 -17.14
N LYS A 3 -6.77 63.65 -17.78
CA LYS A 3 -7.06 62.24 -18.00
C LYS A 3 -6.58 61.44 -16.81
N SER A 4 -7.51 61.07 -15.93
CA SER A 4 -7.24 60.11 -14.86
C SER A 4 -7.10 58.72 -15.43
N ILE A 5 -5.89 58.18 -15.32
CA ILE A 5 -5.61 56.77 -15.64
C ILE A 5 -5.96 55.97 -14.41
N LEU A 6 -7.04 55.22 -14.47
CA LEU A 6 -7.45 54.28 -13.44
C LEU A 6 -6.66 52.98 -13.66
N THR A 7 -5.59 52.79 -12.92
CA THR A 7 -4.83 51.56 -12.91
C THR A 7 -5.55 50.54 -12.04
N ALA A 8 -6.25 49.60 -12.65
CA ALA A 8 -6.82 48.46 -11.94
C ALA A 8 -5.69 47.47 -11.59
N VAL A 9 -5.33 47.39 -10.33
CA VAL A 9 -4.47 46.32 -9.80
C VAL A 9 -5.32 45.09 -9.64
N ILE A 10 -5.22 44.15 -10.58
CA ILE A 10 -5.74 42.79 -10.41
C ILE A 10 -4.75 42.07 -9.52
N ALA A 11 -5.02 42.03 -8.21
CA ALA A 11 -4.35 41.12 -7.30
C ALA A 11 -4.81 39.69 -7.60
N GLY A 12 -4.03 38.98 -8.40
CA GLY A 12 -4.20 37.56 -8.62
C GLY A 12 -3.95 36.82 -7.30
N LEU A 13 -5.02 36.38 -6.66
CA LEU A 13 -4.97 35.37 -5.61
C LEU A 13 -4.49 34.05 -6.25
N ILE A 14 -3.17 33.87 -6.29
CA ILE A 14 -2.59 32.56 -6.53
C ILE A 14 -2.90 31.77 -5.26
N GLY A 15 -3.98 30.99 -5.31
CA GLY A 15 -4.27 30.01 -4.30
C GLY A 15 -3.12 28.99 -4.30
N TYR A 16 -2.23 29.11 -3.33
CA TYR A 16 -1.31 28.03 -2.99
C TYR A 16 -2.15 26.89 -2.41
N GLY A 17 -2.73 26.08 -3.30
CA GLY A 17 -3.23 24.78 -2.92
C GLY A 17 -2.02 24.02 -2.39
N SER A 18 -1.98 23.76 -1.10
CA SER A 18 -1.02 22.84 -0.50
C SER A 18 -1.27 21.49 -1.14
N ALA A 19 -0.53 21.16 -2.19
CA ALA A 19 -0.44 19.81 -2.68
C ALA A 19 0.23 19.02 -1.56
N PHE A 20 -0.55 18.46 -0.66
CA PHE A 20 -0.06 17.44 0.25
C PHE A 20 0.48 16.33 -0.67
N ALA A 21 1.78 16.09 -0.58
CA ALA A 21 2.40 15.00 -1.33
C ALA A 21 1.64 13.72 -0.95
N GLN A 22 0.92 13.16 -1.91
CA GLN A 22 0.15 11.95 -1.68
C GLN A 22 1.12 10.83 -1.34
N LEU A 23 0.85 10.09 -0.25
CA LEU A 23 1.64 8.92 0.13
C LEU A 23 1.71 7.95 -1.06
N THR A 24 2.90 7.54 -1.45
CA THR A 24 3.09 6.50 -2.47
C THR A 24 3.26 5.12 -1.85
N ALA A 25 3.01 4.08 -2.63
CA ALA A 25 3.20 2.70 -2.17
C ALA A 25 4.66 2.40 -1.81
N SER A 26 5.62 2.98 -2.54
CA SER A 26 7.05 2.87 -2.20
C SER A 26 7.37 3.53 -0.86
N GLN A 27 6.81 4.70 -0.57
CA GLN A 27 6.98 5.36 0.73
C GLN A 27 6.33 4.54 1.84
N ALA A 28 5.10 4.06 1.65
CA ALA A 28 4.42 3.20 2.60
C ALA A 28 5.23 1.93 2.89
N PHE A 29 5.81 1.31 1.87
CA PHE A 29 6.66 0.13 2.01
C PHE A 29 7.92 0.41 2.83
N VAL A 30 8.62 1.51 2.57
CA VAL A 30 9.84 1.90 3.30
C VAL A 30 9.53 2.25 4.75
N GLU A 31 8.46 2.99 5.00
CA GLU A 31 8.12 3.52 6.33
C GLU A 31 7.26 2.53 7.17
N ALA A 32 6.79 1.43 6.59
CA ALA A 32 6.02 0.43 7.33
C ALA A 32 6.77 -0.03 8.60
N PRO A 33 6.10 -0.10 9.75
CA PRO A 33 6.75 -0.54 10.98
C PRO A 33 7.12 -2.02 10.93
N ARG A 34 8.05 -2.42 11.80
CA ARG A 34 8.51 -3.82 11.89
C ARG A 34 7.40 -4.82 12.21
N SER A 35 6.35 -4.38 12.87
CA SER A 35 5.16 -5.19 13.14
C SER A 35 4.40 -5.58 11.87
N VAL A 36 4.47 -4.76 10.83
CA VAL A 36 3.83 -5.00 9.52
C VAL A 36 4.74 -5.80 8.60
N LEU A 37 6.04 -5.47 8.55
CA LEU A 37 7.04 -6.13 7.71
C LEU A 37 8.20 -6.68 8.56
N PRO A 38 7.99 -7.76 9.32
CA PRO A 38 8.98 -8.25 10.29
C PRO A 38 10.26 -8.82 9.66
N LEU A 39 10.20 -9.29 8.42
CA LEU A 39 11.34 -9.93 7.74
C LEU A 39 12.35 -8.95 7.16
N LEU A 40 11.94 -7.71 6.92
CA LEU A 40 12.72 -6.69 6.24
C LEU A 40 12.84 -5.45 7.12
N ASP A 41 14.05 -5.03 7.41
CA ASP A 41 14.29 -3.72 8.01
C ASP A 41 14.20 -2.60 6.95
N ARG A 42 14.27 -1.35 7.40
CA ARG A 42 14.12 -0.19 6.54
C ARG A 42 15.21 -0.12 5.45
N ASN A 43 16.46 -0.45 5.79
CA ASN A 43 17.57 -0.39 4.84
C ASN A 43 17.41 -1.47 3.75
N ALA A 44 17.05 -2.69 4.14
CA ALA A 44 16.76 -3.76 3.19
C ALA A 44 15.66 -3.36 2.20
N ARG A 45 14.62 -2.66 2.67
CA ARG A 45 13.53 -2.18 1.81
C ARG A 45 13.96 -1.07 0.85
N LEU A 46 14.83 -0.17 1.29
CA LEU A 46 15.44 0.84 0.41
C LEU A 46 16.31 0.19 -0.68
N ASP A 47 17.20 -0.73 -0.30
CA ASP A 47 18.04 -1.46 -1.24
C ASP A 47 17.21 -2.21 -2.30
N MET A 48 16.12 -2.84 -1.87
CA MET A 48 15.19 -3.55 -2.78
C MET A 48 14.56 -2.62 -3.81
N LEU A 49 14.15 -1.41 -3.41
CA LEU A 49 13.62 -0.40 -4.32
C LEU A 49 14.69 0.11 -5.28
N ASP A 50 15.90 0.35 -4.79
CA ASP A 50 17.03 0.79 -5.62
C ASP A 50 17.40 -0.28 -6.65
N TYR A 51 17.43 -1.55 -6.28
CA TYR A 51 17.66 -2.66 -7.21
C TYR A 51 16.57 -2.74 -8.27
N PHE A 52 15.31 -2.66 -7.86
CA PHE A 52 14.18 -2.68 -8.79
C PHE A 52 14.23 -1.50 -9.79
N ASN A 53 14.41 -0.28 -9.28
CA ASN A 53 14.50 0.93 -10.11
C ASN A 53 15.70 0.94 -11.03
N GLY A 54 16.81 0.33 -10.60
CA GLY A 54 18.02 0.14 -11.40
C GLY A 54 17.92 -1.00 -12.42
N GLY A 55 16.80 -1.73 -12.48
CA GLY A 55 16.63 -2.91 -13.34
C GLY A 55 17.53 -4.08 -12.96
N LEU A 56 17.98 -4.14 -11.70
CA LEU A 56 18.84 -5.20 -11.20
C LEU A 56 18.02 -6.41 -10.75
N THR A 57 18.52 -7.61 -11.04
CA THR A 57 17.94 -8.88 -10.58
C THR A 57 18.41 -9.28 -9.18
N THR A 58 19.16 -8.42 -8.51
CA THR A 58 19.71 -8.65 -7.18
C THR A 58 18.60 -8.78 -6.16
N LYS A 59 18.65 -9.81 -5.33
CA LYS A 59 17.76 -10.04 -4.21
C LYS A 59 18.42 -9.61 -2.91
N THR A 60 17.62 -9.14 -1.96
CA THR A 60 18.08 -8.72 -0.63
C THR A 60 17.88 -9.85 0.37
N SER A 61 18.85 -10.08 1.23
CA SER A 61 18.73 -11.06 2.32
C SER A 61 17.64 -10.64 3.32
N ASN A 62 16.87 -11.60 3.80
CA ASN A 62 15.85 -11.40 4.83
C ASN A 62 16.20 -12.14 6.13
N LYS A 63 15.43 -11.90 7.18
CA LYS A 63 15.69 -12.47 8.52
C LYS A 63 15.49 -13.98 8.65
N LEU A 64 14.95 -14.64 7.63
CA LEU A 64 14.85 -16.09 7.57
C LEU A 64 16.02 -16.73 6.82
N ASN A 65 17.11 -16.00 6.60
CA ASN A 65 18.27 -16.42 5.79
C ASN A 65 17.89 -16.76 4.31
N GLY A 66 16.73 -16.29 3.89
CA GLY A 66 16.28 -16.34 2.50
C GLY A 66 16.53 -15.01 1.79
N SER A 67 15.92 -14.86 0.64
CA SER A 67 16.02 -13.65 -0.18
C SER A 67 14.65 -13.10 -0.56
N SER A 68 14.58 -11.77 -0.62
CA SER A 68 13.39 -11.00 -0.98
C SER A 68 13.69 -10.05 -2.13
N ALA A 69 12.69 -9.72 -2.93
CA ALA A 69 12.82 -8.77 -4.02
C ALA A 69 11.50 -8.03 -4.28
N VAL A 70 11.60 -6.77 -4.67
CA VAL A 70 10.46 -6.03 -5.24
C VAL A 70 10.23 -6.57 -6.65
N THR A 71 8.98 -6.87 -7.00
CA THR A 71 8.59 -7.46 -8.28
C THR A 71 7.76 -6.53 -9.15
N ALA A 72 7.06 -5.56 -8.55
CA ALA A 72 6.33 -4.53 -9.27
C ALA A 72 6.18 -3.27 -8.41
N VAL A 73 6.19 -2.12 -9.05
CA VAL A 73 5.98 -0.80 -8.40
C VAL A 73 5.12 0.08 -9.29
N SER A 74 4.13 0.72 -8.68
CA SER A 74 3.41 1.88 -9.21
C SER A 74 3.25 2.92 -8.09
N PRO A 75 2.76 4.13 -8.36
CA PRO A 75 2.48 5.12 -7.31
C PRO A 75 1.56 4.58 -6.22
N GLU A 76 0.55 3.76 -6.60
CA GLU A 76 -0.49 3.26 -5.71
C GLU A 76 -0.21 1.85 -5.16
N GLN A 77 0.69 1.09 -5.79
CA GLN A 77 0.88 -0.32 -5.45
C GLN A 77 2.34 -0.76 -5.52
N ILE A 78 2.71 -1.66 -4.62
CA ILE A 78 3.99 -2.36 -4.64
C ILE A 78 3.77 -3.85 -4.38
N ALA A 79 4.44 -4.70 -5.16
CA ALA A 79 4.46 -6.14 -4.98
C ALA A 79 5.87 -6.61 -4.61
N VAL A 80 5.96 -7.48 -3.63
CA VAL A 80 7.22 -7.95 -3.04
C VAL A 80 7.17 -9.47 -2.90
N GLN A 81 8.15 -10.15 -3.47
CA GLN A 81 8.46 -11.54 -3.11
C GLN A 81 9.15 -11.52 -1.77
N MET A 82 8.50 -12.02 -0.71
CA MET A 82 9.04 -12.02 0.65
C MET A 82 9.93 -13.23 0.92
N THR A 83 9.51 -14.41 0.42
CA THR A 83 10.24 -15.68 0.47
C THR A 83 9.86 -16.48 -0.77
N ASP A 84 10.46 -17.65 -0.98
CA ASP A 84 10.09 -18.52 -2.12
C ASP A 84 8.61 -18.96 -2.07
N ALA A 85 7.98 -18.93 -0.89
CA ALA A 85 6.60 -19.37 -0.68
C ALA A 85 5.66 -18.25 -0.24
N SER A 86 6.09 -16.98 -0.20
CA SER A 86 5.23 -15.89 0.26
C SER A 86 5.47 -14.58 -0.48
N THR A 87 4.37 -13.85 -0.70
CA THR A 87 4.37 -12.52 -1.30
C THR A 87 3.69 -11.51 -0.38
N CYS A 88 4.05 -10.25 -0.53
CA CYS A 88 3.36 -9.13 0.09
C CYS A 88 2.97 -8.12 -0.99
N HIS A 89 1.72 -7.71 -1.00
CA HIS A 89 1.23 -6.61 -1.81
C HIS A 89 0.79 -5.49 -0.88
N MET A 90 1.22 -4.27 -1.17
CA MET A 90 0.74 -3.07 -0.48
C MET A 90 0.08 -2.15 -1.49
N ALA A 91 -1.08 -1.61 -1.13
CA ALA A 91 -1.80 -0.63 -1.92
C ALA A 91 -2.12 0.60 -1.08
N VAL A 92 -1.92 1.77 -1.65
CA VAL A 92 -2.29 3.06 -1.07
C VAL A 92 -3.63 3.47 -1.68
N ILE A 93 -4.63 3.65 -0.84
CA ILE A 93 -6.02 3.88 -1.24
C ILE A 93 -6.44 5.26 -0.73
N PRO A 94 -6.68 6.23 -1.62
CA PRO A 94 -7.22 7.52 -1.22
C PRO A 94 -8.62 7.34 -0.59
N ALA A 95 -8.85 7.97 0.55
CA ALA A 95 -10.15 8.07 1.21
C ALA A 95 -10.52 9.54 1.41
N ALA A 96 -11.78 9.84 1.71
CA ALA A 96 -12.31 11.21 1.70
C ALA A 96 -11.49 12.21 2.55
N ASN A 97 -10.95 11.79 3.69
CA ASN A 97 -10.19 12.65 4.61
C ASN A 97 -8.85 12.04 5.05
N ASP A 98 -8.43 10.91 4.44
CA ASP A 98 -7.22 10.20 4.83
C ASP A 98 -6.73 9.35 3.65
N THR A 99 -5.60 8.70 3.85
CA THR A 99 -5.08 7.69 2.95
C THR A 99 -4.98 6.38 3.72
N LEU A 100 -5.49 5.31 3.14
CA LEU A 100 -5.41 3.97 3.73
C LEU A 100 -4.27 3.19 3.10
N VAL A 101 -3.67 2.29 3.86
CA VAL A 101 -2.66 1.35 3.36
C VAL A 101 -3.19 -0.07 3.55
N ALA A 102 -3.52 -0.73 2.46
CA ALA A 102 -3.88 -2.15 2.47
C ALA A 102 -2.62 -3.00 2.30
N VAL A 103 -2.43 -3.97 3.18
CA VAL A 103 -1.32 -4.93 3.15
C VAL A 103 -1.90 -6.32 2.99
N ILE A 104 -1.55 -7.01 1.90
CA ILE A 104 -2.01 -8.35 1.59
C ILE A 104 -0.80 -9.28 1.59
N THR A 105 -0.77 -10.20 2.53
CA THR A 105 0.27 -11.25 2.58
C THR A 105 -0.33 -12.56 2.13
N THR A 106 0.30 -13.19 1.15
CA THR A 106 -0.10 -14.50 0.61
C THR A 106 0.98 -15.53 0.87
N ILE A 107 0.60 -16.69 1.40
CA ILE A 107 1.44 -17.88 1.55
C ILE A 107 0.94 -18.90 0.54
N ALA A 108 1.83 -19.41 -0.30
CA ALA A 108 1.47 -20.25 -1.45
C ALA A 108 1.33 -21.75 -1.15
N THR A 109 1.81 -22.21 0.01
CA THR A 109 1.87 -23.67 0.32
C THR A 109 1.16 -24.02 1.62
N PRO A 110 0.47 -25.19 1.69
CA PRO A 110 0.21 -26.18 0.63
C PRO A 110 -0.84 -25.72 -0.40
N ALA A 111 -1.69 -24.76 -0.02
CA ALA A 111 -2.62 -24.05 -0.89
C ALA A 111 -2.48 -22.54 -0.64
N PRO A 112 -2.73 -21.68 -1.63
CA PRO A 112 -2.66 -20.23 -1.42
C PRO A 112 -3.64 -19.79 -0.33
N ASP A 113 -3.11 -19.09 0.66
CA ASP A 113 -3.89 -18.40 1.71
C ASP A 113 -3.45 -16.95 1.83
N SER A 114 -4.39 -16.04 1.92
CA SER A 114 -4.12 -14.60 1.93
C SER A 114 -4.78 -13.94 3.13
N LYS A 115 -4.00 -13.10 3.80
CA LYS A 115 -4.48 -12.19 4.84
C LYS A 115 -4.37 -10.75 4.36
N MET A 116 -5.47 -10.01 4.44
CA MET A 116 -5.49 -8.57 4.22
C MET A 116 -5.61 -7.84 5.57
N THR A 117 -4.81 -6.79 5.73
CA THR A 117 -4.94 -5.84 6.84
C THR A 117 -4.91 -4.43 6.25
N VAL A 118 -5.81 -3.56 6.72
CA VAL A 118 -5.89 -2.16 6.29
C VAL A 118 -5.48 -1.27 7.44
N TYR A 119 -4.55 -0.37 7.17
CA TYR A 119 -4.01 0.58 8.15
C TYR A 119 -4.32 2.02 7.78
N SER A 120 -4.29 2.92 8.78
CA SER A 120 -4.13 4.35 8.53
C SER A 120 -2.80 4.63 7.84
N SER A 121 -2.65 5.80 7.20
CA SER A 121 -1.44 6.20 6.44
C SER A 121 -0.15 6.15 7.25
N ASP A 122 -0.23 6.33 8.57
CA ASP A 122 0.88 6.28 9.53
C ASP A 122 1.07 4.89 10.19
N PHE A 123 0.29 3.87 9.78
CA PHE A 123 0.25 2.52 10.38
C PHE A 123 -0.13 2.48 11.87
N ALA A 124 -0.59 3.58 12.46
CA ALA A 124 -0.93 3.64 13.89
C ALA A 124 -2.22 2.89 14.23
N ARG A 125 -3.14 2.75 13.28
CA ARG A 125 -4.45 2.12 13.49
C ARG A 125 -4.69 1.00 12.49
N ASP A 126 -5.14 -0.15 12.97
CA ASP A 126 -5.74 -1.21 12.15
C ASP A 126 -7.22 -0.86 11.91
N LEU A 127 -7.57 -0.64 10.67
CA LEU A 127 -8.90 -0.24 10.21
C LEU A 127 -9.61 -1.38 9.44
N THR A 128 -9.04 -2.58 9.44
CA THR A 128 -9.54 -3.71 8.66
C THR A 128 -11.02 -3.97 8.87
N SER A 129 -11.46 -4.04 10.12
CA SER A 129 -12.87 -4.30 10.46
C SER A 129 -13.83 -3.15 10.12
N SER A 130 -13.30 -1.93 9.95
CA SER A 130 -14.08 -0.75 9.60
C SER A 130 -14.34 -0.64 8.10
N VAL A 131 -13.43 -1.17 7.28
CA VAL A 131 -13.47 -1.04 5.81
C VAL A 131 -13.74 -2.35 5.08
N PHE A 132 -13.58 -3.48 5.75
CA PHE A 132 -13.75 -4.80 5.17
C PHE A 132 -14.54 -5.73 6.10
N SER A 133 -15.67 -6.22 5.60
CA SER A 133 -16.44 -7.30 6.24
C SER A 133 -16.04 -8.63 5.62
N LYS A 134 -15.50 -9.54 6.44
CA LYS A 134 -15.16 -10.88 5.96
C LYS A 134 -16.44 -11.59 5.50
N PRO A 135 -16.51 -12.11 4.25
CA PRO A 135 -17.65 -12.87 3.78
C PRO A 135 -17.91 -14.08 4.68
N THR A 136 -19.16 -14.36 4.95
CA THR A 136 -19.59 -15.57 5.66
C THR A 136 -19.88 -16.70 4.68
N LEU A 137 -19.95 -17.94 5.17
CA LEU A 137 -20.31 -19.09 4.32
C LEU A 137 -21.64 -18.84 3.58
N ARG A 138 -22.57 -18.12 4.20
CA ARG A 138 -23.88 -17.81 3.60
C ARG A 138 -23.75 -16.91 2.37
N ASP A 139 -22.73 -16.08 2.28
CA ASP A 139 -22.50 -15.17 1.14
C ASP A 139 -22.00 -15.92 -0.10
N TRP A 140 -21.52 -17.17 0.07
CA TRP A 140 -21.01 -18.04 -0.98
C TRP A 140 -22.03 -19.10 -1.45
N VAL A 141 -23.14 -19.25 -0.72
CA VAL A 141 -24.17 -20.26 -1.03
C VAL A 141 -25.32 -19.55 -1.72
N THR A 142 -25.52 -19.79 -3.02
CA THR A 142 -26.71 -19.34 -3.73
C THR A 142 -27.93 -20.15 -3.25
N ASP A 143 -29.09 -19.48 -3.12
CA ASP A 143 -30.35 -20.08 -2.73
C ASP A 143 -30.62 -21.37 -3.53
N GLY A 144 -30.66 -22.50 -2.87
CA GLY A 144 -30.92 -23.83 -3.46
C GLY A 144 -29.86 -24.89 -3.23
N SER A 145 -28.65 -24.54 -2.76
CA SER A 145 -27.64 -25.52 -2.36
C SER A 145 -27.77 -25.80 -0.85
N SER A 146 -28.29 -26.97 -0.49
CA SER A 146 -28.22 -27.45 0.89
C SER A 146 -26.74 -27.70 1.22
N LEU A 147 -26.25 -27.07 2.30
CA LEU A 147 -25.00 -27.46 2.92
C LEU A 147 -25.14 -28.91 3.38
N ALA A 148 -24.56 -29.84 2.64
CA ALA A 148 -24.45 -31.21 3.12
C ALA A 148 -23.60 -31.16 4.40
N THR A 149 -24.21 -31.55 5.51
CA THR A 149 -23.52 -31.68 6.79
C THR A 149 -22.53 -32.84 6.63
N VAL A 150 -21.24 -32.52 6.72
CA VAL A 150 -20.16 -33.51 6.85
C VAL A 150 -19.86 -33.70 8.32
#